data_12d46ff0617e7210fa76f106d61b8f0a
#
_entry.id   12d46ff0617e7210fa76f106d61b8f0a
#
_cell.length_a   1.000
_cell.length_b   1.000
_cell.length_c   1.000
_cell.angle_alpha   90.00
_cell.angle_beta   90.00
_cell.angle_gamma   90.00
#
_symmetry.space_group_name_H-M   'P 1'
#
loop_
_entity.id
_entity.type
_entity.pdbx_description
1 polymer ?
#
loop_
_entity_poly.entity_id
_entity_poly.type
_entity_poly.pdbx_seq_one_letter_code
_entity_poly.pdbx_strand_id
1 'polypeptide(L)'
;AYPHWWYGDTGKVKPFGQKDNGGDLVETAFIMQALLSVHQYYIDGSPAEQALAARIDKLWREVDWNFYRQNGQNVLYWHWSPEYGWEMNFPVHGYNECLIMYILAAASPTHGVPAAVYHEGWAQNGAIVDPHKVENIELHLRYQGTEAGPLFWAQYSFLGLDPIGLKDEYCANYFDEMRNLTLVNRAYCVRNPKHYKGFGPDCWGLTASYSVNGYAAHAPNERDDQGVISPTAALSSIVYTPEQSLQVMRHLYEMGDKVFGPYGFYDAFSETDNWYPQRYLAIDQGPIAVMLENYRSGLLWKLFMSHPDVQKGLKELGFSTVSKLSLIHIS
;
A
#
# COMPACT_ATOMS: atom_id res chain seq x y z
N ALA A 1 0.44 6.27 -17.95
CA ALA A 1 0.81 6.13 -16.53
C ALA A 1 1.61 7.34 -16.07
N TYR A 2 1.56 7.63 -14.80
CA TYR A 2 2.34 8.69 -14.17
C TYR A 2 3.76 8.18 -13.85
N PRO A 3 4.76 9.09 -13.74
CA PRO A 3 6.09 8.69 -13.30
C PRO A 3 6.13 8.41 -11.79
N HIS A 4 7.21 7.77 -11.34
CA HIS A 4 7.47 7.51 -9.94
C HIS A 4 7.53 8.82 -9.14
N TRP A 5 8.35 9.78 -9.59
CA TRP A 5 8.49 11.09 -8.97
C TRP A 5 8.46 12.24 -9.97
N TRP A 6 8.08 13.42 -9.48
CA TRP A 6 8.17 14.69 -10.20
C TRP A 6 9.02 15.72 -9.46
N TYR A 7 9.58 16.64 -10.20
CA TYR A 7 10.03 17.90 -9.66
C TYR A 7 8.81 18.80 -9.41
N GLY A 8 8.61 19.21 -8.13
CA GLY A 8 7.40 19.95 -7.74
C GLY A 8 7.28 21.35 -8.33
N ASP A 9 8.40 21.97 -8.69
CA ASP A 9 8.49 23.31 -9.30
C ASP A 9 8.20 23.30 -10.80
N THR A 10 8.58 22.25 -11.51
CA THR A 10 8.52 22.18 -12.98
C THR A 10 7.49 21.19 -13.51
N GLY A 11 7.02 20.26 -12.68
CA GLY A 11 6.16 19.15 -13.09
C GLY A 11 6.87 18.14 -14.01
N LYS A 12 8.19 18.25 -14.18
CA LYS A 12 8.95 17.30 -14.98
C LYS A 12 9.22 16.02 -14.21
N VAL A 13 9.39 14.92 -14.94
CA VAL A 13 9.78 13.63 -14.37
C VAL A 13 11.10 13.77 -13.62
N LYS A 14 11.11 13.34 -12.35
CA LYS A 14 12.31 13.13 -11.56
C LYS A 14 12.64 11.65 -11.60
N PRO A 15 13.71 11.22 -12.30
CA PRO A 15 14.07 9.81 -12.38
C PRO A 15 14.32 9.22 -11.00
N PHE A 16 13.71 8.08 -10.71
CA PHE A 16 14.03 7.29 -9.52
C PHE A 16 15.31 6.48 -9.71
N GLY A 17 15.53 6.04 -10.95
CA GLY A 17 16.74 5.39 -11.42
C GLY A 17 16.93 5.64 -12.92
N GLN A 18 18.06 5.23 -13.47
CA GLN A 18 18.39 5.49 -14.88
C GLN A 18 17.29 4.98 -15.83
N LYS A 19 16.76 3.79 -15.60
CA LYS A 19 15.71 3.17 -16.42
C LYS A 19 14.30 3.38 -15.87
N ASP A 20 14.18 3.93 -14.65
CA ASP A 20 12.94 4.33 -13.99
C ASP A 20 12.77 5.85 -14.13
N ASN A 21 12.58 6.29 -15.37
CA ASN A 21 12.46 7.68 -15.77
C ASN A 21 11.20 7.96 -16.62
N GLY A 22 10.25 7.04 -16.59
CA GLY A 22 9.02 7.11 -17.37
C GLY A 22 7.78 6.76 -16.56
N GLY A 23 6.88 5.97 -17.13
CA GLY A 23 5.64 5.58 -16.49
C GLY A 23 5.85 4.48 -15.44
N ASP A 24 5.25 4.68 -14.27
CA ASP A 24 5.16 3.73 -13.17
C ASP A 24 3.69 3.36 -12.94
N LEU A 25 3.32 2.12 -13.23
CA LEU A 25 1.93 1.70 -13.14
C LEU A 25 1.46 1.53 -11.69
N VAL A 26 2.36 1.21 -10.78
CA VAL A 26 2.06 1.03 -9.35
C VAL A 26 1.74 2.38 -8.70
N GLU A 27 2.60 3.39 -8.90
CA GLU A 27 2.33 4.75 -8.42
C GLU A 27 1.09 5.34 -9.09
N THR A 28 0.86 5.01 -10.36
CA THR A 28 -0.38 5.37 -11.06
C THR A 28 -1.61 4.75 -10.40
N ALA A 29 -1.52 3.49 -9.97
CA ALA A 29 -2.61 2.83 -9.25
C ALA A 29 -2.91 3.50 -7.90
N PHE A 30 -1.90 3.91 -7.17
CA PHE A 30 -2.07 4.59 -5.88
C PHE A 30 -2.78 5.94 -6.05
N ILE A 31 -2.36 6.77 -7.03
CA ILE A 31 -3.03 8.05 -7.27
C ILE A 31 -4.46 7.84 -7.81
N MET A 32 -4.70 6.84 -8.65
CA MET A 32 -6.05 6.55 -9.14
C MET A 32 -6.97 6.05 -8.02
N GLN A 33 -6.50 5.23 -7.11
CA GLN A 33 -7.24 4.84 -5.90
C GLN A 33 -7.70 6.08 -5.10
N ALA A 34 -6.79 7.03 -4.88
CA ALA A 34 -7.10 8.27 -4.20
C ALA A 34 -8.10 9.13 -4.99
N LEU A 35 -7.88 9.33 -6.28
CA LEU A 35 -8.73 10.15 -7.13
C LEU A 35 -10.14 9.57 -7.27
N LEU A 36 -10.31 8.26 -7.36
CA LEU A 36 -11.64 7.63 -7.39
C LEU A 36 -12.39 7.84 -6.06
N SER A 37 -11.70 7.87 -4.93
CA SER A 37 -12.30 8.25 -3.64
C SER A 37 -12.75 9.72 -3.65
N VAL A 38 -11.92 10.63 -4.15
CA VAL A 38 -12.24 12.07 -4.30
C VAL A 38 -13.39 12.28 -5.28
N HIS A 39 -13.44 11.52 -6.38
CA HIS A 39 -14.55 11.52 -7.33
C HIS A 39 -15.89 11.25 -6.61
N GLN A 40 -15.96 10.18 -5.83
CA GLN A 40 -17.17 9.80 -5.10
C GLN A 40 -17.55 10.81 -3.99
N TYR A 41 -16.58 11.54 -3.46
CA TYR A 41 -16.84 12.58 -2.46
C TYR A 41 -17.52 13.80 -3.08
N TYR A 42 -17.18 14.17 -4.32
CA TYR A 42 -17.62 15.39 -4.96
C TYR A 42 -18.70 15.21 -6.04
N ILE A 43 -19.07 13.99 -6.39
CA ILE A 43 -19.97 13.70 -7.53
C ILE A 43 -21.36 14.35 -7.38
N ASP A 44 -21.87 14.47 -6.17
CA ASP A 44 -23.16 15.07 -5.84
C ASP A 44 -23.03 16.49 -5.24
N GLY A 45 -21.87 17.11 -5.35
CA GLY A 45 -21.57 18.41 -4.78
C GLY A 45 -22.04 19.61 -5.62
N SER A 46 -21.46 20.77 -5.34
CA SER A 46 -21.69 21.99 -6.12
C SER A 46 -21.25 21.83 -7.59
N PRO A 47 -21.66 22.72 -8.52
CA PRO A 47 -21.21 22.65 -9.92
C PRO A 47 -19.69 22.63 -10.09
N ALA A 48 -18.93 23.32 -9.23
CA ALA A 48 -17.46 23.31 -9.26
C ALA A 48 -16.90 21.94 -8.81
N GLU A 49 -17.49 21.34 -7.80
CA GLU A 49 -17.10 20.01 -7.30
C GLU A 49 -17.46 18.91 -8.32
N GLN A 50 -18.62 18.99 -8.96
CA GLN A 50 -19.00 18.10 -10.05
C GLN A 50 -18.06 18.23 -11.26
N ALA A 51 -17.60 19.45 -11.60
CA ALA A 51 -16.61 19.65 -12.65
C ALA A 51 -15.25 19.02 -12.28
N LEU A 52 -14.85 19.05 -11.01
CA LEU A 52 -13.67 18.34 -10.52
C LEU A 52 -13.84 16.82 -10.64
N ALA A 53 -14.98 16.27 -10.22
CA ALA A 53 -15.29 14.85 -10.37
C ALA A 53 -15.24 14.41 -11.84
N ALA A 54 -15.81 15.19 -12.76
CA ALA A 54 -15.75 14.90 -14.20
C ALA A 54 -14.31 14.92 -14.76
N ARG A 55 -13.45 15.81 -14.24
CA ARG A 55 -12.02 15.83 -14.61
C ARG A 55 -11.28 14.59 -14.10
N ILE A 56 -11.61 14.14 -12.90
CA ILE A 56 -11.05 12.90 -12.34
C ILE A 56 -11.49 11.68 -13.18
N ASP A 57 -12.77 11.58 -13.54
CA ASP A 57 -13.26 10.51 -14.40
C ASP A 57 -12.51 10.46 -15.74
N LYS A 58 -12.24 11.63 -16.34
CA LYS A 58 -11.42 11.72 -17.55
C LYS A 58 -10.01 11.15 -17.34
N LEU A 59 -9.31 11.56 -16.27
CA LEU A 59 -7.98 11.06 -15.96
C LEU A 59 -7.98 9.54 -15.72
N TRP A 60 -9.00 9.03 -15.03
CA TRP A 60 -9.19 7.60 -14.80
C TRP A 60 -9.31 6.82 -16.11
N ARG A 61 -10.14 7.31 -17.04
CA ARG A 61 -10.38 6.67 -18.34
C ARG A 61 -9.18 6.74 -19.29
N GLU A 62 -8.27 7.67 -19.09
CA GLU A 62 -7.08 7.85 -19.93
C GLU A 62 -5.90 6.95 -19.55
N VAL A 63 -5.94 6.28 -18.39
CA VAL A 63 -4.87 5.34 -18.00
C VAL A 63 -4.95 4.08 -18.86
N ASP A 64 -3.91 3.82 -19.63
CA ASP A 64 -3.82 2.62 -20.45
C ASP A 64 -3.16 1.47 -19.68
N TRP A 65 -3.98 0.75 -18.92
CA TRP A 65 -3.57 -0.43 -18.15
C TRP A 65 -3.14 -1.57 -19.06
N ASN A 66 -3.83 -1.75 -20.20
CA ASN A 66 -3.56 -2.82 -21.14
C ASN A 66 -2.18 -2.70 -21.80
N PHE A 67 -1.66 -1.48 -21.97
CA PHE A 67 -0.30 -1.22 -22.47
C PHE A 67 0.74 -1.92 -21.59
N TYR A 68 0.54 -1.96 -20.28
CA TYR A 68 1.48 -2.54 -19.30
C TYR A 68 1.47 -4.07 -19.27
N ARG A 69 0.75 -4.73 -20.15
CA ARG A 69 0.85 -6.17 -20.41
C ARG A 69 2.03 -6.52 -21.32
N GLN A 70 2.79 -5.56 -21.77
CA GLN A 70 3.96 -5.76 -22.66
C GLN A 70 3.67 -6.75 -23.78
N ASN A 71 2.94 -6.29 -24.80
CA ASN A 71 2.47 -7.10 -25.95
C ASN A 71 1.42 -8.17 -25.59
N GLY A 72 0.51 -7.88 -24.68
CA GLY A 72 -0.67 -8.71 -24.38
C GLY A 72 -0.41 -9.94 -23.53
N GLN A 73 0.68 -9.97 -22.77
CA GLN A 73 0.95 -11.01 -21.78
C GLN A 73 -0.10 -10.99 -20.66
N ASN A 74 -0.31 -12.10 -19.97
CA ASN A 74 -1.22 -12.20 -18.84
C ASN A 74 -0.53 -11.85 -17.51
N VAL A 75 0.18 -10.70 -17.49
CA VAL A 75 0.83 -10.13 -16.32
C VAL A 75 0.98 -8.62 -16.54
N LEU A 76 1.00 -7.84 -15.47
CA LEU A 76 1.30 -6.40 -15.53
C LEU A 76 2.77 -6.16 -15.17
N TYR A 77 3.38 -5.22 -15.90
CA TYR A 77 4.75 -4.77 -15.68
C TYR A 77 4.75 -3.45 -14.91
N TRP A 78 5.74 -3.25 -14.05
CA TRP A 78 5.84 -2.09 -13.16
C TRP A 78 6.19 -0.82 -13.91
N HIS A 79 7.25 -0.87 -14.75
CA HIS A 79 7.90 0.31 -15.32
C HIS A 79 7.92 0.28 -16.84
N TRP A 80 7.77 1.45 -17.43
CA TRP A 80 8.07 1.70 -18.83
C TRP A 80 8.81 3.02 -18.99
N SER A 81 9.88 3.02 -19.78
CA SER A 81 10.69 4.20 -20.06
C SER A 81 10.52 4.63 -21.52
N PRO A 82 10.41 5.95 -21.81
CA PRO A 82 10.40 6.45 -23.17
C PRO A 82 11.74 6.22 -23.89
N GLU A 83 12.85 6.08 -23.15
CA GLU A 83 14.20 5.89 -23.70
C GLU A 83 14.61 4.41 -23.70
N TYR A 84 14.25 3.68 -22.66
CA TYR A 84 14.70 2.28 -22.44
C TYR A 84 13.58 1.25 -22.63
N GLY A 85 12.36 1.68 -22.93
CA GLY A 85 11.22 0.77 -23.11
C GLY A 85 10.99 -0.10 -21.87
N TRP A 86 10.94 -1.40 -22.08
CA TRP A 86 10.70 -2.41 -21.06
C TRP A 86 11.98 -2.99 -20.43
N GLU A 87 13.12 -2.34 -20.54
CA GLU A 87 14.40 -2.90 -20.06
C GLU A 87 14.47 -3.18 -18.55
N MET A 88 13.68 -2.49 -17.72
CA MET A 88 13.54 -2.87 -16.30
C MET A 88 12.97 -4.28 -16.15
N ASN A 89 12.12 -4.71 -17.09
CA ASN A 89 11.55 -6.04 -17.21
C ASN A 89 11.06 -6.62 -15.87
N PHE A 90 10.23 -5.86 -15.17
CA PHE A 90 9.74 -6.20 -13.84
C PHE A 90 8.26 -6.60 -13.88
N PRO A 91 7.94 -7.88 -14.17
CA PRO A 91 6.58 -8.40 -14.04
C PRO A 91 6.18 -8.43 -12.57
N VAL A 92 4.96 -7.99 -12.26
CA VAL A 92 4.47 -7.90 -10.89
C VAL A 92 3.68 -9.16 -10.52
N HIS A 93 4.20 -9.91 -9.59
CA HIS A 93 3.55 -11.08 -9.01
C HIS A 93 3.28 -10.81 -7.53
N GLY A 94 2.13 -11.26 -7.00
CA GLY A 94 1.80 -11.05 -5.60
C GLY A 94 2.42 -12.10 -4.66
N TYR A 95 2.41 -11.82 -3.29
CA TYR A 95 1.75 -10.69 -2.67
C TYR A 95 2.75 -9.58 -2.35
N ASN A 96 2.38 -8.35 -2.64
CA ASN A 96 3.03 -7.09 -2.27
C ASN A 96 1.99 -5.94 -2.29
N GLU A 97 2.40 -4.69 -2.32
CA GLU A 97 1.53 -3.50 -2.35
C GLU A 97 0.66 -3.36 -3.62
N CYS A 98 0.94 -4.13 -4.66
CA CYS A 98 0.38 -3.93 -6.00
C CYS A 98 -0.99 -4.58 -6.23
N LEU A 99 -1.65 -5.18 -5.23
CA LEU A 99 -2.98 -5.77 -5.39
C LEU A 99 -3.96 -4.77 -6.01
N ILE A 100 -3.96 -3.52 -5.54
CA ILE A 100 -4.84 -2.46 -6.05
C ILE A 100 -4.61 -2.17 -7.54
N MET A 101 -3.38 -2.31 -8.04
CA MET A 101 -3.05 -2.12 -9.45
C MET A 101 -3.79 -3.13 -10.34
N TYR A 102 -3.83 -4.39 -9.96
CA TYR A 102 -4.56 -5.43 -10.70
C TYR A 102 -6.07 -5.23 -10.63
N ILE A 103 -6.61 -4.81 -9.48
CA ILE A 103 -8.03 -4.51 -9.32
C ILE A 103 -8.42 -3.33 -10.22
N LEU A 104 -7.66 -2.25 -10.23
CA LEU A 104 -7.94 -1.08 -11.07
C LEU A 104 -7.76 -1.38 -12.56
N ALA A 105 -6.79 -2.18 -12.92
CA ALA A 105 -6.60 -2.61 -14.30
C ALA A 105 -7.81 -3.41 -14.83
N ALA A 106 -8.41 -4.28 -14.02
CA ALA A 106 -9.63 -4.98 -14.39
C ALA A 106 -10.86 -4.06 -14.36
N ALA A 107 -10.88 -3.08 -13.46
CA ALA A 107 -11.98 -2.12 -13.29
C ALA A 107 -12.08 -1.10 -14.41
N SER A 108 -11.00 -0.81 -15.12
CA SER A 108 -10.96 0.26 -16.15
C SER A 108 -12.03 0.06 -17.22
N PRO A 109 -12.86 1.09 -17.48
CA PRO A 109 -13.92 0.99 -18.48
C PRO A 109 -13.45 1.15 -19.93
N THR A 110 -12.21 1.61 -20.14
CA THR A 110 -11.67 1.98 -21.46
C THR A 110 -10.48 1.14 -21.89
N HIS A 111 -9.53 0.91 -20.99
CA HIS A 111 -8.27 0.22 -21.25
C HIS A 111 -8.06 -0.94 -20.25
N GLY A 112 -9.14 -1.61 -19.90
CA GLY A 112 -9.14 -2.72 -18.95
C GLY A 112 -8.41 -3.96 -19.46
N VAL A 113 -8.03 -4.80 -18.52
CA VAL A 113 -7.38 -6.07 -18.79
C VAL A 113 -8.32 -7.23 -18.43
N PRO A 114 -8.22 -8.40 -19.11
CA PRO A 114 -9.03 -9.56 -18.78
C PRO A 114 -8.65 -10.14 -17.41
N ALA A 115 -9.59 -10.80 -16.74
CA ALA A 115 -9.37 -11.44 -15.43
C ALA A 115 -8.19 -12.45 -15.43
N ALA A 116 -7.87 -13.05 -16.56
CA ALA A 116 -6.69 -13.92 -16.71
C ALA A 116 -5.38 -13.23 -16.29
N VAL A 117 -5.28 -11.90 -16.45
CA VAL A 117 -4.09 -11.14 -16.05
C VAL A 117 -3.91 -11.18 -14.53
N TYR A 118 -5.00 -11.14 -13.77
CA TYR A 118 -4.97 -11.32 -12.32
C TYR A 118 -4.65 -12.77 -11.92
N HIS A 119 -5.36 -13.73 -12.48
CA HIS A 119 -5.22 -15.12 -12.07
C HIS A 119 -3.87 -15.74 -12.48
N GLU A 120 -3.39 -15.45 -13.67
CA GLU A 120 -2.12 -15.99 -14.18
C GLU A 120 -0.92 -15.12 -13.74
N GLY A 121 -1.04 -13.79 -13.83
CA GLY A 121 0.04 -12.86 -13.52
C GLY A 121 0.21 -12.65 -12.02
N TRP A 122 -0.77 -12.06 -11.37
CA TRP A 122 -0.70 -11.77 -9.93
C TRP A 122 -0.69 -13.06 -9.09
N ALA A 123 -1.69 -13.89 -9.24
CA ALA A 123 -1.89 -15.07 -8.42
C ALA A 123 -1.09 -16.30 -8.87
N GLN A 124 -0.42 -16.22 -10.04
CA GLN A 124 0.42 -17.28 -10.60
C GLN A 124 -0.30 -18.66 -10.60
N ASN A 125 -1.56 -18.65 -11.10
CA ASN A 125 -2.42 -19.83 -11.13
C ASN A 125 -2.58 -20.52 -9.76
N GLY A 126 -2.68 -19.75 -8.69
CA GLY A 126 -2.84 -20.22 -7.32
C GLY A 126 -1.53 -20.41 -6.54
N ALA A 127 -0.36 -20.26 -7.15
CA ALA A 127 0.91 -20.35 -6.44
C ALA A 127 1.13 -19.23 -5.41
N ILE A 128 0.28 -18.19 -5.41
CA ILE A 128 0.24 -17.17 -4.37
C ILE A 128 -0.22 -17.72 -3.01
N VAL A 129 -0.95 -18.84 -3.00
CA VAL A 129 -1.39 -19.48 -1.75
C VAL A 129 -0.25 -20.31 -1.19
N ASP A 130 0.32 -19.89 -0.08
CA ASP A 130 1.52 -20.46 0.52
C ASP A 130 1.47 -20.38 2.06
N PRO A 131 0.68 -21.25 2.73
CA PRO A 131 0.55 -21.22 4.18
C PRO A 131 1.87 -21.51 4.86
N HIS A 132 2.32 -20.57 5.71
CA HIS A 132 3.56 -20.66 6.47
C HIS A 132 3.47 -19.86 7.77
N LYS A 133 4.49 -19.95 8.61
CA LYS A 133 4.57 -19.21 9.89
C LYS A 133 5.84 -18.37 9.96
N VAL A 134 5.67 -17.12 10.33
CA VAL A 134 6.75 -16.21 10.69
C VAL A 134 6.50 -15.70 12.10
N GLU A 135 7.51 -15.67 12.97
CA GLU A 135 7.35 -15.31 14.40
C GLU A 135 6.19 -16.07 15.08
N ASN A 136 5.97 -17.34 14.72
CA ASN A 136 4.86 -18.20 15.16
C ASN A 136 3.45 -17.70 14.78
N ILE A 137 3.34 -16.74 13.87
CA ILE A 137 2.08 -16.20 13.35
C ILE A 137 1.83 -16.77 11.97
N GLU A 138 0.62 -17.21 11.69
CA GLU A 138 0.23 -17.80 10.40
C GLU A 138 0.05 -16.72 9.33
N LEU A 139 0.67 -16.95 8.18
CA LEU A 139 0.46 -16.23 6.94
C LEU A 139 0.04 -17.24 5.86
N HIS A 140 -0.80 -16.82 4.93
CA HIS A 140 -1.37 -17.72 3.92
C HIS A 140 -0.95 -17.36 2.50
N LEU A 141 -0.40 -16.17 2.29
CA LEU A 141 0.01 -15.68 0.99
C LEU A 141 1.54 -15.74 0.83
N ARG A 142 1.98 -16.01 -0.38
CA ARG A 142 3.39 -15.91 -0.76
C ARG A 142 3.75 -14.44 -0.96
N TYR A 143 4.62 -13.94 -0.11
CA TYR A 143 5.15 -12.58 -0.20
C TYR A 143 6.32 -12.53 -1.17
N GLN A 144 6.39 -11.48 -1.99
CA GLN A 144 7.41 -11.36 -3.03
C GLN A 144 8.83 -11.25 -2.44
N GLY A 145 9.66 -12.27 -2.68
CA GLY A 145 11.07 -12.25 -2.30
C GLY A 145 11.38 -12.32 -0.80
N THR A 146 10.38 -12.57 0.04
CA THR A 146 10.54 -12.65 1.50
C THR A 146 9.42 -13.48 2.13
N GLU A 147 9.59 -13.89 3.39
CA GLU A 147 8.54 -14.58 4.15
C GLU A 147 7.47 -13.62 4.70
N ALA A 148 7.87 -12.36 4.98
CA ALA A 148 6.99 -11.28 5.39
C ALA A 148 7.62 -9.94 4.97
N GLY A 149 6.90 -9.13 4.22
CA GLY A 149 7.42 -7.92 3.60
C GLY A 149 7.42 -6.67 4.49
N PRO A 150 7.88 -5.56 3.91
CA PRO A 150 7.72 -4.24 4.50
C PRO A 150 6.25 -3.96 4.78
N LEU A 151 5.95 -3.21 5.83
CA LEU A 151 4.58 -3.12 6.32
C LEU A 151 3.63 -2.28 5.44
N PHE A 152 4.16 -1.45 4.54
CA PHE A 152 3.34 -0.78 3.55
C PHE A 152 2.59 -1.77 2.61
N TRP A 153 3.02 -3.03 2.52
CA TRP A 153 2.29 -4.09 1.82
C TRP A 153 0.94 -4.43 2.45
N ALA A 154 0.78 -4.17 3.75
CA ALA A 154 -0.51 -4.27 4.43
C ALA A 154 -1.37 -3.00 4.31
N GLN A 155 -0.84 -1.91 3.77
CA GLN A 155 -1.45 -0.59 3.84
C GLN A 155 -1.89 -0.06 2.48
N TYR A 156 -0.99 0.00 1.48
CA TYR A 156 -1.22 0.77 0.27
C TYR A 156 -2.43 0.35 -0.55
N SER A 157 -2.63 -0.95 -0.77
CA SER A 157 -3.83 -1.42 -1.46
C SER A 157 -5.11 -1.15 -0.67
N PHE A 158 -5.01 -1.04 0.65
CA PHE A 158 -6.15 -0.89 1.56
C PHE A 158 -6.40 0.54 2.03
N LEU A 159 -5.76 1.52 1.43
CA LEU A 159 -6.10 2.93 1.69
C LEU A 159 -7.53 3.27 1.23
N GLY A 160 -7.94 2.72 0.09
CA GLY A 160 -9.31 2.83 -0.44
C GLY A 160 -10.07 1.52 -0.43
N LEU A 161 -9.41 0.39 -0.70
CA LEU A 161 -10.01 -0.94 -0.67
C LEU A 161 -10.29 -1.37 0.78
N ASP A 162 -11.55 -1.63 1.11
CA ASP A 162 -11.94 -2.09 2.46
C ASP A 162 -11.56 -3.56 2.65
N PRO A 163 -10.62 -3.91 3.54
CA PRO A 163 -10.22 -5.30 3.76
C PRO A 163 -11.22 -6.07 4.61
N ILE A 164 -12.16 -5.39 5.29
CA ILE A 164 -13.09 -6.03 6.23
C ILE A 164 -14.09 -6.91 5.46
N GLY A 165 -13.95 -8.22 5.66
CA GLY A 165 -14.77 -9.21 4.96
C GLY A 165 -14.43 -9.38 3.48
N LEU A 166 -13.36 -8.76 3.00
CA LEU A 166 -12.87 -8.94 1.64
C LEU A 166 -12.19 -10.30 1.51
N LYS A 167 -12.56 -11.01 0.47
CA LYS A 167 -11.99 -12.31 0.11
C LYS A 167 -12.06 -12.56 -1.39
N ASP A 168 -11.22 -13.44 -1.86
CA ASP A 168 -11.24 -13.98 -3.21
C ASP A 168 -10.92 -15.49 -3.20
N GLU A 169 -10.62 -16.07 -4.35
CA GLU A 169 -10.24 -17.48 -4.48
C GLU A 169 -8.93 -17.81 -3.73
N TYR A 170 -8.04 -16.84 -3.55
CA TYR A 170 -6.69 -17.03 -3.03
C TYR A 170 -6.51 -16.64 -1.57
N CYS A 171 -7.35 -15.74 -1.06
CA CYS A 171 -7.30 -15.27 0.31
C CYS A 171 -8.70 -15.25 0.93
N ALA A 172 -8.90 -16.09 1.93
CA ALA A 172 -10.19 -16.24 2.60
C ALA A 172 -10.59 -15.02 3.44
N ASN A 173 -9.62 -14.20 3.87
CA ASN A 173 -9.86 -13.01 4.66
C ASN A 173 -8.63 -12.08 4.59
N TYR A 174 -8.71 -11.02 3.77
CA TYR A 174 -7.63 -10.05 3.65
C TYR A 174 -7.36 -9.25 4.90
N PHE A 175 -8.39 -8.96 5.70
CA PHE A 175 -8.19 -8.25 6.97
C PHE A 175 -7.33 -9.06 7.94
N ASP A 176 -7.63 -10.34 8.12
CA ASP A 176 -6.87 -11.20 9.02
C ASP A 176 -5.44 -11.43 8.52
N GLU A 177 -5.27 -11.61 7.21
CA GLU A 177 -3.94 -11.75 6.60
C GLU A 177 -3.08 -10.51 6.85
N MET A 178 -3.61 -9.31 6.61
CA MET A 178 -2.88 -8.05 6.80
C MET A 178 -2.64 -7.74 8.30
N ARG A 179 -3.59 -8.11 9.15
CA ARG A 179 -3.40 -8.05 10.60
C ARG A 179 -2.27 -8.96 11.04
N ASN A 180 -2.23 -10.18 10.55
CA ASN A 180 -1.16 -11.14 10.87
C ASN A 180 0.19 -10.65 10.37
N LEU A 181 0.27 -10.10 9.16
CA LEU A 181 1.48 -9.46 8.63
C LEU A 181 1.96 -8.31 9.55
N THR A 182 1.03 -7.50 10.05
CA THR A 182 1.33 -6.43 11.00
C THR A 182 1.87 -6.98 12.33
N LEU A 183 1.26 -8.04 12.84
CA LEU A 183 1.69 -8.70 14.08
C LEU A 183 3.07 -9.38 13.93
N VAL A 184 3.39 -9.94 12.77
CA VAL A 184 4.73 -10.45 12.44
C VAL A 184 5.77 -9.35 12.55
N ASN A 185 5.51 -8.19 11.94
CA ASN A 185 6.42 -7.05 11.98
C ASN A 185 6.69 -6.60 13.42
N ARG A 186 5.63 -6.49 14.22
CA ARG A 186 5.73 -6.16 15.64
C ARG A 186 6.50 -7.24 16.42
N ALA A 187 6.17 -8.51 16.25
CA ALA A 187 6.81 -9.61 16.98
C ALA A 187 8.31 -9.68 16.69
N TYR A 188 8.72 -9.48 15.45
CA TYR A 188 10.12 -9.38 15.06
C TYR A 188 10.83 -8.24 15.80
N CYS A 189 10.27 -7.04 15.81
CA CYS A 189 10.85 -5.90 16.52
C CYS A 189 10.92 -6.12 18.04
N VAL A 190 9.92 -6.77 18.63
CA VAL A 190 9.93 -7.13 20.07
C VAL A 190 10.99 -8.17 20.37
N ARG A 191 11.14 -9.19 19.53
CA ARG A 191 12.22 -10.19 19.66
C ARG A 191 13.60 -9.58 19.46
N ASN A 192 13.70 -8.59 18.57
CA ASN A 192 14.89 -7.79 18.31
C ASN A 192 16.17 -8.62 18.16
N PRO A 193 16.30 -9.47 17.14
CA PRO A 193 17.39 -10.44 17.03
C PRO A 193 18.76 -9.78 16.85
N LYS A 194 18.80 -8.54 16.34
CA LYS A 194 20.03 -7.77 16.13
C LYS A 194 20.34 -6.81 17.27
N HIS A 195 19.53 -6.83 18.35
CA HIS A 195 19.74 -6.02 19.56
C HIS A 195 19.81 -4.51 19.31
N TYR A 196 19.00 -4.01 18.37
CA TYR A 196 18.89 -2.58 18.10
C TYR A 196 18.29 -1.85 19.28
N LYS A 197 18.88 -0.69 19.62
CA LYS A 197 18.39 0.16 20.68
C LYS A 197 17.00 0.72 20.35
N GLY A 198 16.12 0.75 21.32
CA GLY A 198 14.78 1.29 21.22
C GLY A 198 13.72 0.30 20.70
N PHE A 199 14.08 -0.75 19.99
CA PHE A 199 13.13 -1.75 19.51
C PHE A 199 12.41 -2.44 20.68
N GLY A 200 11.08 -2.51 20.63
CA GLY A 200 10.29 -3.11 21.71
C GLY A 200 8.78 -3.04 21.46
N PRO A 201 7.98 -3.39 22.48
CA PRO A 201 6.52 -3.47 22.35
C PRO A 201 5.84 -2.12 22.02
N ASP A 202 6.44 -1.01 22.38
CA ASP A 202 5.98 0.35 22.19
C ASP A 202 6.78 1.14 21.13
N CYS A 203 7.80 0.51 20.53
CA CYS A 203 8.61 1.10 19.47
C CYS A 203 8.95 0.02 18.43
N TRP A 204 8.12 -0.07 17.41
CA TRP A 204 8.24 -1.05 16.32
C TRP A 204 7.71 -0.46 15.01
N GLY A 205 8.10 -1.06 13.90
CA GLY A 205 7.57 -0.74 12.59
C GLY A 205 8.66 -0.63 11.53
N LEU A 206 8.73 -1.66 10.68
CA LEU A 206 9.66 -1.77 9.56
C LEU A 206 8.89 -1.63 8.25
N THR A 207 9.30 -0.67 7.43
CA THR A 207 8.77 -0.44 6.09
C THR A 207 9.81 0.27 5.23
N ALA A 208 9.49 0.54 3.96
CA ALA A 208 10.37 1.33 3.12
C ALA A 208 10.49 2.75 3.68
N SER A 209 11.69 3.18 3.94
CA SER A 209 12.01 4.50 4.50
C SER A 209 13.50 4.82 4.35
N TYR A 210 13.89 6.01 4.76
CA TYR A 210 15.31 6.35 4.84
C TYR A 210 15.99 5.69 6.04
N SER A 211 17.28 5.45 5.89
CA SER A 211 18.23 5.08 6.94
C SER A 211 19.49 5.94 6.81
N VAL A 212 20.47 5.73 7.66
CA VAL A 212 21.81 6.34 7.53
C VAL A 212 22.50 5.96 6.20
N ASN A 213 22.10 4.83 5.60
CA ASN A 213 22.63 4.32 4.34
C ASN A 213 21.78 4.69 3.10
N GLY A 214 20.74 5.51 3.27
CA GLY A 214 19.81 5.88 2.22
C GLY A 214 18.46 5.20 2.33
N TYR A 215 17.65 5.29 1.27
CA TYR A 215 16.32 4.69 1.20
C TYR A 215 16.40 3.19 0.92
N ALA A 216 15.65 2.39 1.69
CA ALA A 216 15.57 0.95 1.51
C ALA A 216 14.24 0.40 2.03
N ALA A 217 13.85 -0.77 1.53
CA ALA A 217 12.67 -1.50 2.00
C ALA A 217 13.03 -2.35 3.22
N HIS A 218 12.90 -1.77 4.42
CA HIS A 218 13.12 -2.50 5.67
C HIS A 218 11.97 -3.49 5.91
N ALA A 219 12.30 -4.71 6.31
CA ALA A 219 11.35 -5.78 6.52
C ALA A 219 11.73 -6.62 7.75
N PRO A 220 10.79 -7.43 8.33
CA PRO A 220 11.02 -8.20 9.53
C PRO A 220 11.88 -9.45 9.29
N ASN A 221 13.09 -9.25 8.84
CA ASN A 221 14.14 -10.27 8.69
C ASN A 221 15.53 -9.64 8.84
N GLU A 222 16.53 -10.44 9.17
CA GLU A 222 17.87 -9.94 9.49
C GLU A 222 18.62 -9.34 8.29
N ARG A 223 18.24 -9.72 7.05
CA ARG A 223 18.84 -9.17 5.83
C ARG A 223 18.41 -7.71 5.60
N ASP A 224 17.12 -7.42 5.78
CA ASP A 224 16.51 -6.15 5.37
C ASP A 224 16.32 -5.19 6.57
N ASP A 225 16.46 -5.66 7.81
CA ASP A 225 16.41 -4.83 9.01
C ASP A 225 17.75 -4.09 9.21
N GLN A 226 17.70 -2.77 9.16
CA GLN A 226 18.83 -1.85 9.35
C GLN A 226 18.76 -1.07 10.66
N GLY A 227 17.92 -1.46 11.61
CA GLY A 227 17.79 -0.78 12.91
C GLY A 227 17.07 0.57 12.83
N VAL A 228 16.16 0.71 11.87
CA VAL A 228 15.39 1.92 11.61
C VAL A 228 13.92 1.68 11.91
N ILE A 229 13.32 2.53 12.71
CA ILE A 229 11.86 2.57 12.94
C ILE A 229 11.25 3.65 12.06
N SER A 230 10.18 3.27 11.34
CA SER A 230 9.36 4.18 10.56
C SER A 230 8.00 4.33 11.24
N PRO A 231 7.65 5.51 11.77
CA PRO A 231 6.37 5.74 12.44
C PRO A 231 5.16 5.27 11.65
N THR A 232 5.14 5.51 10.33
CA THR A 232 4.04 5.09 9.46
C THR A 232 3.75 3.59 9.53
N ALA A 233 4.76 2.74 9.70
CA ALA A 233 4.57 1.30 9.73
C ALA A 233 3.59 0.86 10.83
N ALA A 234 3.77 1.35 12.05
CA ALA A 234 2.86 1.07 13.16
C ALA A 234 1.59 1.91 13.11
N LEU A 235 1.69 3.21 12.82
CA LEU A 235 0.58 4.15 12.87
C LEU A 235 -0.42 3.94 11.74
N SER A 236 0.04 3.66 10.53
CA SER A 236 -0.83 3.35 9.39
C SER A 236 -1.45 1.95 9.48
N SER A 237 -1.04 1.14 10.44
CA SER A 237 -1.62 -0.17 10.74
C SER A 237 -2.71 -0.14 11.81
N ILE A 238 -3.14 1.05 12.25
CA ILE A 238 -4.11 1.24 13.33
C ILE A 238 -5.43 0.50 13.09
N VAL A 239 -5.84 0.31 11.85
CA VAL A 239 -7.05 -0.43 11.49
C VAL A 239 -6.96 -1.92 11.83
N TYR A 240 -5.74 -2.48 11.83
CA TYR A 240 -5.46 -3.89 12.11
C TYR A 240 -5.09 -4.14 13.57
N THR A 241 -4.35 -3.24 14.17
CA THR A 241 -3.76 -3.39 15.52
C THR A 241 -3.93 -2.10 16.36
N PRO A 242 -5.17 -1.67 16.64
CA PRO A 242 -5.42 -0.35 17.23
C PRO A 242 -4.72 -0.14 18.57
N GLU A 243 -4.74 -1.11 19.46
CA GLU A 243 -4.10 -0.99 20.78
C GLU A 243 -2.58 -0.84 20.67
N GLN A 244 -1.94 -1.69 19.87
CA GLN A 244 -0.50 -1.70 19.66
C GLN A 244 -0.03 -0.45 18.90
N SER A 245 -0.79 -0.02 17.90
CA SER A 245 -0.50 1.20 17.13
C SER A 245 -0.63 2.46 17.98
N LEU A 246 -1.66 2.55 18.84
CA LEU A 246 -1.83 3.67 19.78
C LEU A 246 -0.72 3.67 20.86
N GLN A 247 -0.24 2.51 21.29
CA GLN A 247 0.89 2.41 22.21
C GLN A 247 2.15 3.03 21.60
N VAL A 248 2.47 2.67 20.33
CA VAL A 248 3.58 3.29 19.60
C VAL A 248 3.37 4.78 19.42
N MET A 249 2.18 5.21 19.03
CA MET A 249 1.88 6.64 18.83
C MET A 249 2.17 7.46 20.10
N ARG A 250 1.77 6.99 21.27
CA ARG A 250 2.04 7.65 22.55
C ARG A 250 3.54 7.72 22.82
N HIS A 251 4.25 6.60 22.69
CA HIS A 251 5.69 6.54 22.89
C HIS A 251 6.43 7.53 21.98
N LEU A 252 6.13 7.53 20.69
CA LEU A 252 6.75 8.43 19.72
C LEU A 252 6.41 9.91 20.00
N TYR A 253 5.18 10.20 20.44
CA TYR A 253 4.80 11.55 20.81
C TYR A 253 5.57 12.06 22.03
N GLU A 254 5.82 11.19 23.01
CA GLU A 254 6.63 11.48 24.19
C GLU A 254 8.12 11.70 23.87
N MET A 255 8.62 11.15 22.76
CA MET A 255 9.97 11.46 22.27
C MET A 255 10.13 12.90 21.77
N GLY A 256 9.02 13.60 21.54
CA GLY A 256 8.97 15.03 21.20
C GLY A 256 9.63 15.38 19.88
N ASP A 257 10.31 16.52 19.84
CA ASP A 257 10.89 17.11 18.62
C ASP A 257 11.90 16.23 17.88
N LYS A 258 12.36 15.15 18.48
CA LYS A 258 13.23 14.17 17.80
C LYS A 258 12.53 13.46 16.65
N VAL A 259 11.24 13.15 16.82
CA VAL A 259 10.48 12.31 15.87
C VAL A 259 9.17 12.96 15.44
N PHE A 260 8.78 14.08 16.02
CA PHE A 260 7.53 14.79 15.75
C PHE A 260 7.78 16.26 15.44
N GLY A 261 7.28 16.73 14.31
CA GLY A 261 7.47 18.10 13.84
C GLY A 261 6.15 18.76 13.38
N PRO A 262 6.23 19.91 12.69
CA PRO A 262 5.05 20.72 12.33
C PRO A 262 4.03 20.00 11.44
N TYR A 263 4.42 18.96 10.71
CA TYR A 263 3.54 18.17 9.83
C TYR A 263 3.32 16.73 10.35
N GLY A 264 3.54 16.48 11.63
CA GLY A 264 3.40 15.17 12.26
C GLY A 264 4.74 14.44 12.43
N PHE A 265 4.68 13.11 12.47
CA PHE A 265 5.86 12.28 12.66
C PHE A 265 6.81 12.36 11.47
N TYR A 266 8.11 12.42 11.73
CA TYR A 266 9.14 12.32 10.68
C TYR A 266 9.18 10.92 10.07
N ASP A 267 9.83 10.79 8.91
CA ASP A 267 9.87 9.58 8.12
C ASP A 267 10.41 8.35 8.87
N ALA A 268 11.56 8.51 9.50
CA ALA A 268 12.24 7.40 10.17
C ALA A 268 13.28 7.91 11.17
N PHE A 269 13.71 7.03 12.08
CA PHE A 269 14.80 7.28 13.03
C PHE A 269 15.50 5.99 13.43
N SER A 270 16.73 6.11 13.95
CA SER A 270 17.48 5.01 14.54
C SER A 270 18.08 5.45 15.88
N GLU A 271 17.66 4.85 16.97
CA GLU A 271 18.26 5.09 18.28
C GLU A 271 19.68 4.48 18.39
N THR A 272 19.91 3.39 17.70
CA THR A 272 21.23 2.75 17.65
C THR A 272 22.28 3.67 17.04
N ASP A 273 21.93 4.32 15.92
CA ASP A 273 22.82 5.23 15.20
C ASP A 273 22.76 6.67 15.72
N ASN A 274 21.92 6.94 16.73
CA ASN A 274 21.58 8.29 17.19
C ASN A 274 21.20 9.22 16.02
N TRP A 275 20.37 8.69 15.10
CA TRP A 275 20.00 9.33 13.85
C TRP A 275 18.52 9.71 13.86
N TYR A 276 18.25 11.03 13.80
CA TYR A 276 16.90 11.61 13.89
C TYR A 276 16.73 12.71 12.83
N PRO A 277 16.53 12.34 11.56
CA PRO A 277 16.36 13.32 10.48
C PRO A 277 15.00 14.01 10.57
N GLN A 278 14.99 15.32 10.41
CA GLN A 278 13.74 16.09 10.29
C GLN A 278 13.25 16.07 8.83
N ARG A 279 12.83 14.90 8.37
CA ARG A 279 12.43 14.64 6.99
C ARG A 279 11.04 14.06 6.93
N TYR A 280 10.28 14.47 5.90
CA TYR A 280 8.99 13.91 5.55
C TYR A 280 9.04 13.27 4.18
N LEU A 281 8.32 12.16 4.02
CA LEU A 281 7.98 11.58 2.73
C LEU A 281 6.45 11.48 2.66
N ALA A 282 5.85 12.04 1.62
CA ALA A 282 4.39 12.02 1.47
C ALA A 282 3.85 10.59 1.38
N ILE A 283 4.61 9.70 0.77
CA ILE A 283 4.27 8.27 0.65
C ILE A 283 4.17 7.59 2.02
N ASP A 284 4.88 8.06 3.04
CA ASP A 284 4.87 7.51 4.39
C ASP A 284 3.90 8.27 5.31
N GLN A 285 3.79 9.59 5.20
CA GLN A 285 2.86 10.39 6.01
C GLN A 285 1.41 10.25 5.59
N GLY A 286 1.13 10.14 4.29
CA GLY A 286 -0.22 10.04 3.76
C GLY A 286 -1.03 8.87 4.35
N PRO A 287 -0.50 7.65 4.38
CA PRO A 287 -1.17 6.50 4.98
C PRO A 287 -1.57 6.69 6.44
N ILE A 288 -0.80 7.42 7.25
CA ILE A 288 -1.14 7.69 8.64
C ILE A 288 -2.50 8.39 8.72
N ALA A 289 -2.66 9.49 8.00
CA ALA A 289 -3.91 10.27 8.01
C ALA A 289 -5.09 9.47 7.45
N VAL A 290 -4.88 8.78 6.33
CA VAL A 290 -5.91 7.99 5.64
C VAL A 290 -6.39 6.81 6.51
N MET A 291 -5.45 6.07 7.10
CA MET A 291 -5.81 4.91 7.92
C MET A 291 -6.40 5.30 9.29
N LEU A 292 -5.97 6.42 9.86
CA LEU A 292 -6.63 7.01 11.04
C LEU A 292 -8.09 7.38 10.73
N GLU A 293 -8.35 8.00 9.57
CA GLU A 293 -9.73 8.30 9.16
C GLU A 293 -10.53 7.04 8.87
N ASN A 294 -9.95 6.04 8.23
CA ASN A 294 -10.60 4.76 8.03
C ASN A 294 -10.93 4.05 9.34
N TYR A 295 -10.01 4.07 10.33
CA TYR A 295 -10.27 3.56 11.67
C TYR A 295 -11.43 4.31 12.36
N ARG A 296 -11.45 5.66 12.25
CA ARG A 296 -12.46 6.51 12.89
C ARG A 296 -13.85 6.39 12.25
N SER A 297 -13.94 6.38 10.93
CA SER A 297 -15.22 6.52 10.22
C SER A 297 -15.41 5.59 9.01
N GLY A 298 -14.33 4.97 8.51
CA GLY A 298 -14.36 4.19 7.27
C GLY A 298 -14.60 5.04 6.02
N LEU A 299 -14.31 6.35 6.07
CA LEU A 299 -14.69 7.30 5.01
C LEU A 299 -14.11 6.91 3.66
N LEU A 300 -12.77 6.71 3.59
CA LEU A 300 -12.11 6.44 2.31
C LEU A 300 -12.53 5.08 1.75
N TRP A 301 -12.70 4.07 2.60
CA TRP A 301 -13.23 2.76 2.21
C TRP A 301 -14.65 2.85 1.65
N LYS A 302 -15.55 3.61 2.31
CA LYS A 302 -16.91 3.81 1.80
C LYS A 302 -16.92 4.48 0.43
N LEU A 303 -16.10 5.52 0.26
CA LEU A 303 -16.02 6.27 -0.99
C LEU A 303 -15.46 5.38 -2.12
N PHE A 304 -14.29 4.78 -1.94
CA PHE A 304 -13.67 3.97 -2.97
C PHE A 304 -14.52 2.77 -3.36
N MET A 305 -15.03 2.03 -2.37
CA MET A 305 -15.86 0.83 -2.59
C MET A 305 -17.23 1.14 -3.21
N SER A 306 -17.71 2.39 -3.14
CA SER A 306 -18.97 2.81 -3.78
C SER A 306 -18.81 3.10 -5.28
N HIS A 307 -17.58 3.21 -5.80
CA HIS A 307 -17.37 3.53 -7.21
C HIS A 307 -17.81 2.36 -8.12
N PRO A 308 -18.68 2.61 -9.13
CA PRO A 308 -19.25 1.54 -9.97
C PRO A 308 -18.19 0.69 -10.70
N ASP A 309 -17.16 1.35 -11.25
CA ASP A 309 -16.08 0.63 -11.95
C ASP A 309 -15.30 -0.26 -11.00
N VAL A 310 -15.03 0.21 -9.77
CA VAL A 310 -14.35 -0.59 -8.73
C VAL A 310 -15.17 -1.84 -8.38
N GLN A 311 -16.49 -1.67 -8.17
CA GLN A 311 -17.39 -2.80 -7.89
C GLN A 311 -17.39 -3.81 -9.03
N LYS A 312 -17.40 -3.33 -10.27
CA LYS A 312 -17.32 -4.17 -11.47
C LYS A 312 -16.00 -4.94 -11.49
N GLY A 313 -14.86 -4.26 -11.31
CA GLY A 313 -13.54 -4.89 -11.33
C GLY A 313 -13.39 -5.97 -10.25
N LEU A 314 -13.81 -5.68 -9.03
CA LEU A 314 -13.80 -6.65 -7.94
C LEU A 314 -14.63 -7.90 -8.28
N LYS A 315 -15.82 -7.72 -8.83
CA LYS A 315 -16.69 -8.82 -9.24
C LYS A 315 -16.06 -9.65 -10.37
N GLU A 316 -15.46 -9.02 -11.37
CA GLU A 316 -14.80 -9.70 -12.50
C GLU A 316 -13.61 -10.54 -12.04
N LEU A 317 -12.90 -10.13 -11.00
CA LEU A 317 -11.78 -10.86 -10.41
C LEU A 317 -12.21 -11.90 -9.36
N GLY A 318 -13.50 -12.06 -9.11
CA GLY A 318 -14.02 -13.02 -8.13
C GLY A 318 -13.93 -12.59 -6.67
N PHE A 319 -13.67 -11.30 -6.41
CA PHE A 319 -13.73 -10.78 -5.06
C PHE A 319 -15.17 -10.74 -4.54
N SER A 320 -15.32 -11.00 -3.26
CA SER A 320 -16.56 -10.80 -2.53
C SER A 320 -16.30 -10.07 -1.22
N THR A 321 -17.31 -9.30 -0.78
CA THR A 321 -17.30 -8.58 0.49
C THR A 321 -18.47 -9.10 1.34
N VAL A 322 -18.29 -9.17 2.66
CA VAL A 322 -19.41 -9.49 3.55
C VAL A 322 -20.33 -8.28 3.59
N SER A 323 -21.61 -8.49 3.30
CA SER A 323 -22.61 -7.45 3.46
C SER A 323 -22.62 -6.97 4.92
N LYS A 324 -22.49 -5.65 5.15
CA LYS A 324 -22.51 -5.05 6.51
C LYS A 324 -23.76 -5.37 7.34
N LEU A 325 -24.80 -5.90 6.70
CA LEU A 325 -26.03 -6.37 7.39
C LEU A 325 -25.81 -7.64 8.22
N SER A 326 -24.75 -8.41 7.96
CA SER A 326 -24.47 -9.64 8.73
C SER A 326 -23.59 -9.40 9.97
N LEU A 327 -22.94 -8.24 10.09
CA LEU A 327 -22.06 -7.92 11.22
C LEU A 327 -22.79 -7.27 12.41
N ILE A 328 -24.05 -6.88 12.25
CA ILE A 328 -24.86 -6.26 13.33
C ILE A 328 -25.39 -7.31 14.33
N HIS A 329 -25.20 -8.59 14.08
CA HIS A 329 -25.70 -9.67 14.95
C HIS A 329 -24.63 -10.35 15.80
N ILE A 330 -23.40 -9.82 15.87
CA ILE A 330 -22.34 -10.34 16.75
C ILE A 330 -21.78 -9.17 17.57
N SER A 331 -22.62 -8.62 18.46
CA SER A 331 -22.19 -7.74 19.56
C SER A 331 -22.92 -8.11 20.82
#